data_9188ab5ba3c1b55964a17b0019db3cd6
#
_entry.id   9188ab5ba3c1b55964a17b0019db3cd6
#
_cell.length_a   1.000
_cell.length_b   1.000
_cell.length_c   1.000
_cell.angle_alpha   90.00
_cell.angle_beta   90.00
_cell.angle_gamma   90.00
#
_symmetry.space_group_name_H-M   'P 1'
#
loop_
_entity.id
_entity.type
_entity.pdbx_description
1 polymer ?
#
loop_
_entity_poly.entity_id
_entity_poly.type
_entity_poly.pdbx_seq_one_letter_code
_entity_poly.pdbx_strand_id
1 'polypeptide(L)' 'MLSIAICDDEEYFRITEKQLILKYMAGKNCECMIDMYESGKELLNLREELNQYHIIFLM' A
#
# COMPACT_ATOMS: atom_id res chain seq x y z
N MET A 1 5.84 12.68 -3.89
CA MET A 1 4.91 11.54 -4.07
C MET A 1 4.85 10.69 -2.81
N LEU A 2 3.67 10.33 -2.40
CA LEU A 2 3.46 9.49 -1.22
C LEU A 2 3.55 8.02 -1.61
N SER A 3 4.40 7.27 -0.93
CA SER A 3 4.58 5.84 -1.18
C SER A 3 3.84 5.01 -0.13
N ILE A 4 2.97 4.13 -0.59
CA ILE A 4 2.10 3.34 0.27
C ILE A 4 2.24 1.86 -0.06
N ALA A 5 2.34 1.01 0.96
CA ALA A 5 2.32 -0.43 0.78
C ALA A 5 1.05 -1.00 1.42
N ILE A 6 0.40 -1.92 0.72
CA ILE A 6 -0.78 -2.62 1.23
C ILE A 6 -0.44 -4.11 1.27
N CYS A 7 -0.61 -4.71 2.43
CA CYS A 7 -0.36 -6.13 2.64
C CYS A 7 -1.62 -6.81 3.16
N ASP A 8 -2.20 -7.68 2.35
CA ASP A 8 -3.40 -8.43 2.70
C ASP A 8 -3.40 -9.72 1.90
N ASP A 9 -3.75 -10.84 2.51
CA ASP A 9 -3.78 -12.14 1.84
C ASP A 9 -5.01 -12.29 0.92
N GLU A 10 -6.00 -11.40 1.04
CA GLU A 10 -7.20 -11.41 0.23
C GLU A 10 -7.10 -10.39 -0.91
N GLU A 11 -7.08 -10.88 -2.14
CA GLU A 11 -6.97 -10.01 -3.31
C GLU A 11 -8.08 -8.96 -3.36
N TYR A 12 -9.30 -9.38 -3.05
CA TYR A 12 -10.44 -8.47 -3.05
C TYR A 12 -10.22 -7.27 -2.12
N PHE A 13 -9.70 -7.52 -0.94
CA PHE A 13 -9.46 -6.46 0.02
C PHE A 13 -8.30 -5.56 -0.40
N ARG A 14 -7.24 -6.14 -0.99
CA ARG A 14 -6.13 -5.33 -1.52
C ARG A 14 -6.62 -4.33 -2.56
N ILE A 15 -7.42 -4.82 -3.50
CA ILE A 15 -7.94 -3.98 -4.58
C ILE A 15 -8.88 -2.91 -4.04
N THR A 16 -9.76 -3.30 -3.12
CA THR A 16 -10.73 -2.36 -2.52
C THR A 16 -10.01 -1.25 -1.77
N GLU A 17 -9.02 -1.59 -0.97
CA GLU A 17 -8.25 -0.60 -0.23
C GLU A 17 -7.51 0.34 -1.16
N LYS A 18 -6.90 -0.20 -2.21
CA LYS A 18 -6.20 0.61 -3.19
C LYS A 18 -7.14 1.63 -3.82
N GLN A 19 -8.33 1.20 -4.22
CA GLN A 19 -9.31 2.08 -4.83
C GLN A 19 -9.75 3.19 -3.89
N LEU A 20 -9.97 2.87 -2.62
CA LEU A 20 -10.37 3.85 -1.63
C LEU A 20 -9.27 4.88 -1.39
N ILE A 21 -8.02 4.44 -1.32
CA ILE A 21 -6.89 5.33 -1.12
C ILE A 21 -6.73 6.26 -2.31
N LEU A 22 -6.80 5.72 -3.53
CA LEU A 22 -6.66 6.53 -4.73
C LEU A 22 -7.76 7.58 -4.83
N LYS A 23 -8.98 7.20 -4.47
CA LYS A 23 -10.11 8.13 -4.49
C LYS A 23 -9.92 9.26 -3.48
N TYR A 24 -9.47 8.91 -2.28
CA TYR A 24 -9.22 9.88 -1.23
C TYR A 24 -8.11 10.85 -1.63
N MET A 25 -7.01 10.32 -2.15
CA MET A 25 -5.87 11.15 -2.55
C MET A 25 -6.18 12.04 -3.75
N ALA A 26 -7.00 11.56 -4.67
CA ALA A 26 -7.44 12.37 -5.81
C ALA A 26 -8.23 13.58 -5.33
N GLY A 27 -9.07 13.40 -4.32
CA GLY A 27 -9.84 14.50 -3.73
C GLY A 27 -8.96 15.54 -3.05
N LYS A 28 -7.77 15.15 -2.63
CA LYS A 28 -6.81 16.05 -1.99
C LYS A 28 -5.74 16.55 -2.95
N ASN A 29 -5.86 16.18 -4.22
CA ASN A 29 -4.89 16.57 -5.24
C ASN A 29 -3.47 16.11 -4.88
N CYS A 30 -3.36 14.91 -4.30
CA CYS A 30 -2.12 14.33 -3.83
C CYS A 30 -1.76 13.10 -4.65
N GLU A 31 -0.56 13.06 -5.19
CA GLU A 31 -0.08 11.90 -5.93
C GLU A 31 0.44 10.84 -4.98
N CYS A 32 0.14 9.59 -5.27
CA CYS A 32 0.65 8.48 -4.48
C CYS A 32 0.99 7.29 -5.35
N MET A 33 1.91 6.47 -4.86
CA MET A 33 2.29 5.21 -5.49
C MET A 33 1.93 4.10 -4.51
N ILE A 34 1.24 3.07 -4.99
CA ILE A 34 0.75 1.99 -4.15
C ILE A 34 1.31 0.66 -4.62
N ASP A 35 2.02 -0.03 -3.75
CA ASP A 35 2.49 -1.39 -3.99
C ASP A 35 1.68 -2.35 -3.14
N MET A 36 1.33 -3.51 -3.70
CA MET A 36 0.52 -4.50 -3.02
C MET A 36 1.27 -5.80 -2.82
N TYR A 37 1.11 -6.40 -1.64
CA TYR A 37 1.75 -7.65 -1.26
C TYR A 37 0.72 -8.62 -0.72
N GLU A 38 0.90 -9.91 -1.02
CA GLU A 38 -0.03 -10.95 -0.58
C GLU A 38 0.18 -11.34 0.89
N SER A 39 1.39 -11.20 1.39
CA SER A 39 1.68 -11.65 2.75
C SER A 39 2.67 -10.73 3.43
N GLY A 40 2.63 -10.74 4.76
CA GLY A 40 3.59 -10.02 5.56
C GLY A 40 5.01 -10.52 5.36
N LYS A 41 5.15 -11.79 4.97
CA LYS A 41 6.45 -12.39 4.71
C LYS A 41 7.12 -11.74 3.49
N GLU A 42 6.35 -11.48 2.43
CA GLU A 42 6.86 -10.79 1.27
C GLU A 42 7.31 -9.38 1.64
N LEU A 43 6.50 -8.72 2.45
CA LEU A 43 6.80 -7.36 2.90
C LEU A 43 8.08 -7.35 3.76
N LEU A 44 8.23 -8.30 4.68
CA LEU A 44 9.40 -8.39 5.54
C LEU A 44 10.67 -8.70 4.77
N ASN A 45 10.57 -9.37 3.64
CA ASN A 45 11.73 -9.65 2.80
C ASN A 45 12.35 -8.41 2.19
N LEU A 46 11.62 -7.31 2.17
CA LEU A 46 12.15 -6.04 1.67
C LEU A 46 13.13 -5.39 2.63
N ARG A 47 13.04 -5.71 3.90
CA ARG A 47 13.94 -5.21 4.95
C ARG A 47 14.14 -3.70 4.89
N GLU A 48 15.33 -3.26 4.50
CA GLU A 48 15.66 -1.84 4.44
C GLU A 48 14.81 -1.06 3.45
N GLU A 49 14.32 -1.73 2.41
CA GLU A 49 13.46 -1.10 1.41
C GLU A 49 12.10 -0.68 1.98
N LEU A 50 11.72 -1.23 3.15
CA LEU A 50 10.51 -0.79 3.83
C LEU A 50 10.54 0.69 4.18
N ASN A 51 11.73 1.24 4.34
CA ASN A 51 11.89 2.65 4.69
C ASN A 51 11.46 3.60 3.57
N GLN A 52 11.26 3.09 2.35
CA GLN A 52 10.76 3.88 1.23
C GLN A 52 9.29 4.21 1.38
N TYR A 53 8.56 3.42 2.15
CA TYR A 53 7.13 3.62 2.30
C TYR A 53 6.82 4.60 3.41
N HIS A 54 5.95 5.54 3.10
CA HIS A 54 5.47 6.49 4.09
C HIS A 54 4.39 5.86 4.96
N ILE A 55 3.58 4.97 4.36
CA ILE A 55 2.47 4.31 5.05
C ILE A 55 2.47 2.83 4.65
N ILE A 56 2.26 1.95 5.63
CA ILE A 56 2.13 0.52 5.40
C ILE A 56 0.84 0.04 6.06
N PHE A 57 -0.06 -0.52 5.25
CA PHE A 57 -1.29 -1.12 5.74
C PHE A 57 -1.09 -2.63 5.85
N LEU A 58 -1.24 -3.15 7.07
CA LEU A 58 -1.14 -4.58 7.35
C LEU A 58 -2.48 -5.11 7.82
N MET A 59 -2.92 -6.19 7.20
CA MET A 59 -4.17 -6.84 7.57
C MET A 59 -3.94 -8.26 8.05
#